data_795d5a9a1fc8bbf48b524802a2ac138e
#
_entry.id   795d5a9a1fc8bbf48b524802a2ac138e
#
_cell.length_a   1.000
_cell.length_b   1.000
_cell.length_c   1.000
_cell.angle_alpha   90.00
_cell.angle_beta   90.00
_cell.angle_gamma   90.00
#
_symmetry.space_group_name_H-M   'P 1'
#
loop_
_entity.id
_entity.type
_entity.pdbx_description
1 polymer ?
#
loop_
_entity_poly.entity_id
_entity_poly.type
_entity_poly.pdbx_seq_one_letter_code
_entity_poly.pdbx_strand_id
1 'polypeptide(L)'
;MVVDIIVPVYNVSKYLNKCIESLLAQTYKYIKIILVDDGSTDGSEKICDNYARIDDRINVIHKENGGLVSAWTMGIKNSKSEWVVFVDGDDWVEYKHIELLVKEQIESSADIVVTRMKQIDKGNEEFIEFCVPEGRYIGEKLKTELHPVMINAGGFERRGVPFSRCSKLIRKSIIIRNLKYSYEKATYEEDFNIIAPCLMDAKAISLLKVEGAAYCYRKVESSMLHGYDCNMSNSIYHIYPILLKACKSKDMGGFVRQIQFEYVSAVVRLFLNETKNSEGYINMSRIIKKYLTDRLFQQSLEIVDARMYPVKFRIILYFLKHYDSFMSKIIIKLICLIRRQGINHA
;
A
#
# COMPACT_ATOMS: atom_id res chain seq x y z
N MET A 1 -6.49 26.79 0.19
CA MET A 1 -5.55 25.75 0.70
C MET A 1 -4.63 25.33 -0.44
N VAL A 2 -3.33 25.19 -0.23
CA VAL A 2 -2.41 24.63 -1.22
C VAL A 2 -2.23 23.15 -0.91
N VAL A 3 -2.18 22.31 -1.95
CA VAL A 3 -1.95 20.86 -1.83
C VAL A 3 -0.65 20.53 -2.56
N ASP A 4 0.27 19.86 -1.87
CA ASP A 4 1.47 19.31 -2.51
C ASP A 4 1.19 17.89 -2.98
N ILE A 5 1.44 17.63 -4.27
CA ILE A 5 1.31 16.30 -4.87
C ILE A 5 2.71 15.71 -5.02
N ILE A 6 2.96 14.60 -4.35
CA ILE A 6 4.26 13.94 -4.33
C ILE A 6 4.22 12.76 -5.29
N VAL A 7 5.13 12.77 -6.26
CA VAL A 7 5.25 11.76 -7.32
C VAL A 7 6.63 11.12 -7.26
N PRO A 8 6.77 9.92 -6.67
CA PRO A 8 7.99 9.13 -6.81
C PRO A 8 8.15 8.67 -8.26
N VAL A 9 9.35 8.82 -8.80
CA VAL A 9 9.69 8.47 -10.19
C VAL A 9 10.90 7.55 -10.18
N TYR A 10 10.77 6.36 -10.78
CA TYR A 10 11.89 5.45 -11.04
C TYR A 10 11.60 4.55 -12.23
N ASN A 11 12.29 4.80 -13.34
CA ASN A 11 12.18 4.00 -14.59
C ASN A 11 10.72 3.81 -15.07
N VAL A 12 9.98 4.92 -15.18
CA VAL A 12 8.56 4.96 -15.59
C VAL A 12 8.32 5.85 -16.84
N SER A 13 9.36 6.11 -17.64
CA SER A 13 9.32 7.04 -18.79
C SER A 13 8.13 6.80 -19.74
N LYS A 14 7.73 5.53 -19.92
CA LYS A 14 6.60 5.12 -20.74
C LYS A 14 5.26 5.67 -20.23
N TYR A 15 5.13 5.93 -18.95
CA TYR A 15 3.85 6.27 -18.31
C TYR A 15 3.81 7.68 -17.74
N LEU A 16 4.98 8.25 -17.42
CA LEU A 16 5.17 9.47 -16.68
C LEU A 16 4.48 10.69 -17.30
N ASN A 17 4.47 10.81 -18.63
CA ASN A 17 3.76 11.90 -19.30
C ASN A 17 2.27 11.91 -18.94
N LYS A 18 1.57 10.77 -19.00
CA LYS A 18 0.15 10.68 -18.65
C LYS A 18 -0.09 11.02 -17.18
N CYS A 19 0.81 10.60 -16.29
CA CYS A 19 0.77 10.96 -14.87
C CYS A 19 0.79 12.48 -14.71
N ILE A 20 1.84 13.14 -15.19
CA ILE A 20 2.05 14.59 -15.03
C ILE A 20 0.92 15.38 -15.70
N GLU A 21 0.53 15.03 -16.92
CA GLU A 21 -0.57 15.68 -17.63
C GLU A 21 -1.89 15.62 -16.86
N SER A 22 -2.20 14.49 -16.21
CA SER A 22 -3.38 14.34 -15.37
C SER A 22 -3.37 15.27 -14.15
N LEU A 23 -2.19 15.55 -13.60
CA LEU A 23 -2.00 16.49 -12.49
C LEU A 23 -2.11 17.95 -12.95
N LEU A 24 -1.53 18.27 -14.09
CA LEU A 24 -1.62 19.63 -14.67
C LEU A 24 -3.05 19.98 -15.11
N ALA A 25 -3.83 18.98 -15.53
CA ALA A 25 -5.23 19.12 -15.95
C ALA A 25 -6.23 19.24 -14.77
N GLN A 26 -5.78 19.11 -13.52
CA GLN A 26 -6.69 19.20 -12.37
C GLN A 26 -7.52 20.50 -12.38
N THR A 27 -8.81 20.40 -12.05
CA THR A 27 -9.70 21.56 -11.90
C THR A 27 -9.27 22.46 -10.75
N TYR A 28 -8.77 21.88 -9.67
CA TYR A 28 -8.20 22.62 -8.53
C TYR A 28 -6.80 23.16 -8.86
N LYS A 29 -6.64 24.49 -8.88
CA LYS A 29 -5.42 25.15 -9.37
C LYS A 29 -4.36 25.40 -8.30
N TYR A 30 -4.72 25.35 -7.02
CA TYR A 30 -3.77 25.60 -5.91
C TYR A 30 -3.01 24.34 -5.53
N ILE A 31 -2.25 23.81 -6.50
CA ILE A 31 -1.42 22.61 -6.34
C ILE A 31 0.05 22.93 -6.59
N LYS A 32 0.94 22.18 -5.94
CA LYS A 32 2.35 22.06 -6.29
C LYS A 32 2.67 20.58 -6.49
N ILE A 33 3.47 20.29 -7.49
CA ILE A 33 3.85 18.92 -7.87
C ILE A 33 5.31 18.74 -7.56
N ILE A 34 5.65 17.76 -6.75
CA ILE A 34 7.02 17.41 -6.35
C ILE A 34 7.35 16.06 -7.00
N LEU A 35 8.07 16.11 -8.11
CA LEU A 35 8.58 14.91 -8.79
C LEU A 35 9.88 14.51 -8.12
N VAL A 36 9.96 13.33 -7.56
CA VAL A 36 11.18 12.80 -6.92
C VAL A 36 11.75 11.69 -7.78
N ASP A 37 12.71 12.03 -8.60
CA ASP A 37 13.44 11.07 -9.42
C ASP A 37 14.47 10.32 -8.57
N ASP A 38 14.22 9.04 -8.37
CA ASP A 38 15.02 8.13 -7.54
C ASP A 38 16.14 7.46 -8.35
N GLY A 39 16.85 8.24 -9.17
CA GLY A 39 17.98 7.77 -9.97
C GLY A 39 17.56 6.98 -11.19
N SER A 40 16.57 7.45 -11.95
CA SER A 40 16.11 6.82 -13.20
C SER A 40 17.19 6.81 -14.27
N THR A 41 17.16 5.77 -15.13
CA THR A 41 18.10 5.57 -16.24
C THR A 41 17.42 5.35 -17.59
N ASP A 42 16.07 5.47 -17.62
CA ASP A 42 15.24 5.20 -18.81
C ASP A 42 14.78 6.46 -19.54
N GLY A 43 15.24 7.65 -19.11
CA GLY A 43 14.81 8.95 -19.62
C GLY A 43 13.72 9.63 -18.81
N SER A 44 13.24 9.02 -17.70
CA SER A 44 12.27 9.63 -16.79
C SER A 44 12.78 10.96 -16.22
N GLU A 45 14.08 11.06 -15.89
CA GLU A 45 14.74 12.26 -15.39
C GLU A 45 14.58 13.44 -16.35
N LYS A 46 14.76 13.21 -17.66
CA LYS A 46 14.60 14.25 -18.70
C LYS A 46 13.16 14.71 -18.85
N ILE A 47 12.20 13.77 -18.71
CA ILE A 47 10.77 14.11 -18.73
C ILE A 47 10.45 15.03 -17.57
N CYS A 48 10.91 14.70 -16.35
CA CYS A 48 10.72 15.56 -15.17
C CYS A 48 11.23 16.98 -15.41
N ASP A 49 12.48 17.13 -15.87
CA ASP A 49 13.10 18.41 -16.16
C ASP A 49 12.37 19.22 -17.22
N ASN A 50 11.89 18.55 -18.28
CA ASN A 50 11.16 19.22 -19.34
C ASN A 50 9.84 19.81 -18.82
N TYR A 51 9.08 19.07 -18.00
CA TYR A 51 7.86 19.61 -17.41
C TYR A 51 8.12 20.72 -16.40
N ALA A 52 9.19 20.67 -15.60
CA ALA A 52 9.55 21.72 -14.67
C ALA A 52 9.95 23.05 -15.36
N ARG A 53 10.43 22.99 -16.61
CA ARG A 53 10.75 24.21 -17.40
C ARG A 53 9.50 24.91 -17.94
N ILE A 54 8.39 24.20 -18.11
CA ILE A 54 7.17 24.72 -18.75
C ILE A 54 6.03 25.03 -17.77
N ASP A 55 6.11 24.54 -16.52
CA ASP A 55 5.07 24.78 -15.52
C ASP A 55 5.67 25.02 -14.12
N ASP A 56 5.51 26.22 -13.59
CA ASP A 56 6.04 26.67 -12.29
C ASP A 56 5.44 25.96 -11.07
N ARG A 57 4.42 25.15 -11.27
CA ARG A 57 3.85 24.31 -10.22
C ARG A 57 4.70 23.08 -9.94
N ILE A 58 5.60 22.71 -10.86
CA ILE A 58 6.44 21.50 -10.79
C ILE A 58 7.79 21.83 -10.18
N ASN A 59 8.18 21.06 -9.18
CA ASN A 59 9.51 21.02 -8.60
C ASN A 59 10.08 19.62 -8.75
N VAL A 60 11.31 19.50 -9.23
CA VAL A 60 12.02 18.22 -9.41
C VAL A 60 13.12 18.08 -8.37
N ILE A 61 13.23 16.88 -7.82
CA ILE A 61 14.30 16.47 -6.92
C ILE A 61 14.93 15.22 -7.50
N HIS A 62 16.19 15.31 -7.92
CA HIS A 62 16.98 14.15 -8.31
C HIS A 62 17.77 13.62 -7.12
N LYS A 63 17.80 12.31 -6.95
CA LYS A 63 18.57 11.63 -5.91
C LYS A 63 19.13 10.30 -6.39
N GLU A 64 20.14 9.80 -5.72
CA GLU A 64 20.57 8.41 -5.90
C GLU A 64 19.45 7.43 -5.53
N ASN A 65 19.38 6.31 -6.24
CA ASN A 65 18.34 5.30 -5.99
C ASN A 65 18.39 4.80 -4.54
N GLY A 66 17.30 4.96 -3.84
CA GLY A 66 17.11 4.50 -2.45
C GLY A 66 15.79 3.74 -2.25
N GLY A 67 15.05 3.53 -3.35
CA GLY A 67 13.76 2.84 -3.35
C GLY A 67 12.58 3.75 -3.06
N LEU A 68 11.38 3.19 -3.27
CA LEU A 68 10.11 3.90 -3.23
C LEU A 68 9.88 4.67 -1.91
N VAL A 69 10.19 4.03 -0.76
CA VAL A 69 10.03 4.66 0.57
C VAL A 69 10.95 5.86 0.72
N SER A 70 12.19 5.77 0.25
CA SER A 70 13.16 6.87 0.24
C SER A 70 12.67 8.03 -0.63
N ALA A 71 12.16 7.74 -1.82
CA ALA A 71 11.67 8.75 -2.77
C ALA A 71 10.49 9.55 -2.21
N TRP A 72 9.39 8.88 -1.79
CA TRP A 72 8.24 9.62 -1.25
C TRP A 72 8.55 10.33 0.08
N THR A 73 9.46 9.77 0.91
CA THR A 73 9.93 10.43 2.14
C THR A 73 10.68 11.73 1.82
N MET A 74 11.51 11.73 0.77
CA MET A 74 12.17 12.93 0.28
C MET A 74 11.14 14.00 -0.16
N GLY A 75 10.10 13.58 -0.88
CA GLY A 75 9.00 14.45 -1.28
C GLY A 75 8.29 15.09 -0.08
N ILE A 76 7.94 14.29 0.94
CA ILE A 76 7.32 14.79 2.19
C ILE A 76 8.22 15.81 2.91
N LYS A 77 9.51 15.54 3.02
CA LYS A 77 10.46 16.44 3.69
C LYS A 77 10.61 17.79 2.97
N ASN A 78 10.44 17.80 1.64
CA ASN A 78 10.50 19.00 0.82
C ASN A 78 9.13 19.69 0.60
N SER A 79 8.04 19.04 0.95
CA SER A 79 6.69 19.62 0.91
C SER A 79 6.59 20.80 1.87
N LYS A 80 5.93 21.88 1.42
CA LYS A 80 5.69 23.10 2.22
C LYS A 80 4.24 23.25 2.65
N SER A 81 3.32 22.54 1.98
CA SER A 81 1.89 22.61 2.26
C SER A 81 1.51 21.80 3.51
N GLU A 82 0.40 22.17 4.12
CA GLU A 82 -0.21 21.39 5.22
C GLU A 82 -0.80 20.07 4.74
N TRP A 83 -1.18 20.02 3.48
CA TRP A 83 -1.91 18.91 2.87
C TRP A 83 -1.12 18.29 1.72
N VAL A 84 -1.12 16.97 1.68
CA VAL A 84 -0.39 16.21 0.68
C VAL A 84 -1.25 15.11 0.06
N VAL A 85 -0.97 14.83 -1.20
CA VAL A 85 -1.48 13.71 -1.99
C VAL A 85 -0.29 12.97 -2.58
N PHE A 86 -0.38 11.66 -2.72
CA PHE A 86 0.61 10.85 -3.43
C PHE A 86 0.03 10.34 -4.73
N VAL A 87 0.84 10.34 -5.78
CA VAL A 87 0.52 9.72 -7.06
C VAL A 87 1.75 8.99 -7.58
N ASP A 88 1.62 7.72 -7.93
CA ASP A 88 2.74 6.95 -8.50
C ASP A 88 2.96 7.33 -9.97
N GLY A 89 4.23 7.35 -10.40
CA GLY A 89 4.60 7.86 -11.73
C GLY A 89 4.08 7.04 -12.90
N ASP A 90 3.58 5.83 -12.68
CA ASP A 90 2.95 4.96 -13.69
C ASP A 90 1.41 5.04 -13.69
N ASP A 91 0.81 5.77 -12.73
CA ASP A 91 -0.62 5.95 -12.55
C ASP A 91 -1.10 7.35 -13.00
N TRP A 92 -2.37 7.64 -12.82
CA TRP A 92 -2.95 8.97 -13.07
C TRP A 92 -4.19 9.19 -12.21
N VAL A 93 -4.72 10.41 -12.22
CA VAL A 93 -5.94 10.76 -11.46
C VAL A 93 -7.01 11.37 -12.38
N GLU A 94 -8.27 11.21 -12.03
CA GLU A 94 -9.37 11.88 -12.71
C GLU A 94 -9.32 13.39 -12.50
N TYR A 95 -9.85 14.17 -13.44
CA TYR A 95 -9.65 15.63 -13.51
C TYR A 95 -10.21 16.44 -12.34
N LYS A 96 -11.15 15.90 -11.54
CA LYS A 96 -11.69 16.51 -10.32
C LYS A 96 -11.10 15.91 -9.03
N HIS A 97 -10.13 15.02 -9.12
CA HIS A 97 -9.61 14.28 -7.97
C HIS A 97 -9.23 15.21 -6.80
N ILE A 98 -8.36 16.19 -7.06
CA ILE A 98 -7.91 17.10 -6.00
C ILE A 98 -9.05 18.03 -5.53
N GLU A 99 -9.88 18.53 -6.45
CA GLU A 99 -11.01 19.41 -6.10
C GLU A 99 -11.97 18.73 -5.12
N LEU A 100 -12.35 17.49 -5.39
CA LEU A 100 -13.32 16.76 -4.58
C LEU A 100 -12.73 16.35 -3.23
N LEU A 101 -11.45 15.97 -3.18
CA LEU A 101 -10.74 15.73 -1.94
C LEU A 101 -10.68 16.98 -1.04
N VAL A 102 -10.33 18.13 -1.64
CA VAL A 102 -10.25 19.42 -0.94
C VAL A 102 -11.62 19.88 -0.47
N LYS A 103 -12.63 19.78 -1.31
CA LYS A 103 -14.02 20.14 -0.97
C LYS A 103 -14.48 19.34 0.24
N GLU A 104 -14.33 18.03 0.20
CA GLU A 104 -14.72 17.16 1.31
C GLU A 104 -13.92 17.46 2.59
N GLN A 105 -12.63 17.76 2.47
CA GLN A 105 -11.81 18.14 3.62
C GLN A 105 -12.34 19.42 4.29
N ILE A 106 -12.68 20.43 3.51
CA ILE A 106 -13.20 21.70 4.03
C ILE A 106 -14.55 21.47 4.74
N GLU A 107 -15.44 20.66 4.15
CA GLU A 107 -16.77 20.40 4.69
C GLU A 107 -16.75 19.50 5.94
N SER A 108 -15.85 18.51 5.99
CA SER A 108 -15.78 17.52 7.07
C SER A 108 -14.77 17.86 8.16
N SER A 109 -13.81 18.75 7.86
CA SER A 109 -12.60 18.97 8.67
C SER A 109 -11.81 17.67 8.92
N ALA A 110 -11.92 16.70 8.02
CA ALA A 110 -11.23 15.42 8.14
C ALA A 110 -9.71 15.58 8.06
N ASP A 111 -8.99 14.80 8.84
CA ASP A 111 -7.52 14.72 8.80
C ASP A 111 -7.03 13.89 7.61
N ILE A 112 -7.87 12.95 7.17
CA ILE A 112 -7.63 12.09 6.01
C ILE A 112 -8.95 11.98 5.21
N VAL A 113 -8.89 12.34 3.93
CA VAL A 113 -9.98 12.09 2.98
C VAL A 113 -9.54 11.03 2.00
N VAL A 114 -10.36 10.03 1.76
CA VAL A 114 -10.04 8.86 0.92
C VAL A 114 -11.04 8.77 -0.22
N THR A 115 -10.56 8.61 -1.46
CA THR A 115 -11.39 8.29 -2.61
C THR A 115 -11.23 6.83 -3.04
N ARG A 116 -12.11 6.37 -3.94
CA ARG A 116 -11.95 5.05 -4.57
C ARG A 116 -10.73 5.02 -5.48
N MET A 117 -10.15 3.84 -5.59
CA MET A 117 -9.20 3.50 -6.66
C MET A 117 -9.94 2.78 -7.77
N LYS A 118 -9.57 3.10 -9.01
CA LYS A 118 -10.05 2.43 -10.22
C LYS A 118 -8.89 1.66 -10.82
N GLN A 119 -8.96 0.35 -10.83
CA GLN A 119 -7.96 -0.50 -11.50
C GLN A 119 -8.22 -0.51 -12.99
N ILE A 120 -7.17 -0.27 -13.78
CA ILE A 120 -7.22 -0.26 -15.24
C ILE A 120 -6.35 -1.40 -15.79
N ASP A 121 -6.99 -2.38 -16.43
CA ASP A 121 -6.33 -3.54 -17.03
C ASP A 121 -6.74 -3.68 -18.50
N LYS A 122 -5.83 -3.39 -19.43
CA LYS A 122 -6.04 -3.52 -20.89
C LYS A 122 -7.34 -2.84 -21.38
N GLY A 123 -7.70 -1.71 -20.77
CA GLY A 123 -8.91 -0.94 -21.10
C GLY A 123 -10.15 -1.31 -20.29
N ASN A 124 -10.12 -2.35 -19.50
CA ASN A 124 -11.17 -2.65 -18.52
C ASN A 124 -10.95 -1.82 -17.26
N GLU A 125 -12.04 -1.27 -16.71
CA GLU A 125 -12.03 -0.45 -15.50
C GLU A 125 -12.83 -1.13 -14.41
N GLU A 126 -12.25 -1.28 -13.22
CA GLU A 126 -12.92 -1.85 -12.06
C GLU A 126 -12.62 -1.03 -10.82
N PHE A 127 -13.65 -0.66 -10.04
CA PHE A 127 -13.45 0.03 -8.77
C PHE A 127 -13.01 -0.94 -7.68
N ILE A 128 -11.99 -0.54 -6.92
CA ILE A 128 -11.62 -1.17 -5.65
C ILE A 128 -12.50 -0.55 -4.57
N GLU A 129 -13.45 -1.34 -4.07
CA GLU A 129 -14.44 -0.88 -3.11
C GLU A 129 -13.91 -0.89 -1.66
N PHE A 130 -14.43 0.02 -0.83
CA PHE A 130 -14.25 -0.03 0.62
C PHE A 130 -15.08 -1.15 1.23
N CYS A 131 -14.56 -1.84 2.24
CA CYS A 131 -15.32 -2.81 3.01
C CYS A 131 -16.31 -2.17 4.01
N VAL A 132 -16.29 -0.83 4.13
CA VAL A 132 -17.16 -0.03 5.00
C VAL A 132 -17.96 0.98 4.16
N PRO A 133 -19.10 1.47 4.64
CA PRO A 133 -19.86 2.52 3.94
C PRO A 133 -19.05 3.78 3.70
N GLU A 134 -19.40 4.52 2.65
CA GLU A 134 -18.92 5.89 2.49
C GLU A 134 -19.47 6.79 3.59
N GLY A 135 -18.77 7.90 3.85
CA GLY A 135 -19.23 8.90 4.82
C GLY A 135 -18.14 9.46 5.70
N ARG A 136 -18.56 10.31 6.60
CA ARG A 136 -17.70 11.04 7.55
C ARG A 136 -17.66 10.29 8.87
N TYR A 137 -16.47 9.87 9.28
CA TYR A 137 -16.20 9.17 10.53
C TYR A 137 -15.44 10.11 11.47
N ILE A 138 -16.18 10.71 12.41
CA ILE A 138 -15.68 11.76 13.32
C ILE A 138 -16.14 11.43 14.74
N GLY A 139 -15.31 11.71 15.73
CA GLY A 139 -15.64 11.57 17.14
C GLY A 139 -16.06 10.16 17.52
N GLU A 140 -17.27 9.99 18.04
CA GLU A 140 -17.79 8.69 18.50
C GLU A 140 -17.98 7.73 17.31
N LYS A 141 -18.49 8.21 16.18
CA LYS A 141 -18.68 7.39 14.97
C LYS A 141 -17.36 6.79 14.47
N LEU A 142 -16.26 7.53 14.54
CA LEU A 142 -14.93 7.02 14.21
C LEU A 142 -14.55 5.82 15.10
N LYS A 143 -14.81 5.94 16.40
CA LYS A 143 -14.45 4.92 17.40
C LYS A 143 -15.33 3.68 17.33
N THR A 144 -16.63 3.85 17.14
CA THR A 144 -17.59 2.74 17.23
C THR A 144 -17.84 2.04 15.91
N GLU A 145 -17.76 2.75 14.77
CA GLU A 145 -18.07 2.17 13.47
C GLU A 145 -16.84 1.87 12.62
N LEU A 146 -15.83 2.77 12.60
CA LEU A 146 -14.66 2.60 11.73
C LEU A 146 -13.50 1.89 12.43
N HIS A 147 -13.09 2.31 13.63
CA HIS A 147 -11.96 1.70 14.34
C HIS A 147 -12.04 0.17 14.45
N PRO A 148 -13.20 -0.47 14.72
CA PRO A 148 -13.28 -1.93 14.83
C PRO A 148 -12.93 -2.70 13.57
N VAL A 149 -12.99 -2.05 12.40
CA VAL A 149 -12.82 -2.67 11.07
C VAL A 149 -11.84 -1.92 10.17
N MET A 150 -11.27 -0.82 10.65
CA MET A 150 -10.49 0.13 9.83
C MET A 150 -9.30 -0.51 9.14
N ILE A 151 -8.53 -1.31 9.87
CA ILE A 151 -7.38 -2.03 9.35
C ILE A 151 -7.82 -3.36 8.74
N ASN A 152 -8.54 -4.19 9.51
CA ASN A 152 -9.04 -5.47 9.03
C ASN A 152 -10.31 -5.89 9.79
N ALA A 153 -11.36 -6.20 9.05
CA ALA A 153 -12.65 -6.64 9.56
C ALA A 153 -12.72 -8.16 9.90
N GLY A 154 -11.56 -8.81 10.08
CA GLY A 154 -11.49 -10.21 10.52
C GLY A 154 -11.44 -11.23 9.38
N GLY A 155 -10.67 -10.99 8.31
CA GLY A 155 -10.51 -11.96 7.22
C GLY A 155 -9.36 -11.62 6.29
N PHE A 156 -9.21 -12.40 5.23
CA PHE A 156 -8.15 -12.18 4.25
C PHE A 156 -8.37 -10.85 3.52
N GLU A 157 -7.48 -9.88 3.78
CA GLU A 157 -7.47 -8.55 3.15
C GLU A 157 -8.82 -7.81 3.22
N ARG A 158 -9.64 -8.06 4.25
CA ARG A 158 -10.91 -7.36 4.48
C ARG A 158 -10.67 -6.00 5.14
N ARG A 159 -10.12 -5.08 4.38
CA ARG A 159 -9.68 -3.75 4.82
C ARG A 159 -10.83 -2.75 4.80
N GLY A 160 -11.09 -2.09 5.92
CA GLY A 160 -12.10 -1.04 5.99
C GLY A 160 -11.65 0.21 5.22
N VAL A 161 -10.39 0.60 5.38
CA VAL A 161 -9.75 1.69 4.64
C VAL A 161 -8.61 1.12 3.79
N PRO A 162 -8.49 1.45 2.49
CA PRO A 162 -7.36 1.03 1.66
C PRO A 162 -6.03 1.50 2.24
N PHE A 163 -5.01 0.65 2.20
CA PHE A 163 -3.69 1.02 2.74
C PHE A 163 -2.81 1.79 1.77
N SER A 164 -3.12 1.80 0.47
CA SER A 164 -2.36 2.61 -0.47
C SER A 164 -2.23 4.04 0.04
N ARG A 165 -1.02 4.63 0.00
CA ARG A 165 -0.82 6.06 0.28
C ARG A 165 -1.50 6.94 -0.77
N CYS A 166 -1.68 6.40 -1.98
CA CYS A 166 -2.42 7.04 -3.06
C CYS A 166 -3.93 7.09 -2.76
N SER A 167 -4.70 7.80 -3.59
CA SER A 167 -6.14 8.03 -3.39
C SER A 167 -6.52 8.76 -2.09
N LYS A 168 -5.60 9.49 -1.47
CA LYS A 168 -5.82 10.17 -0.19
C LYS A 168 -5.30 11.60 -0.19
N LEU A 169 -6.06 12.49 0.42
CA LEU A 169 -5.58 13.77 0.92
C LEU A 169 -5.29 13.59 2.42
N ILE A 170 -4.04 13.82 2.82
CA ILE A 170 -3.59 13.56 4.18
C ILE A 170 -2.99 14.83 4.77
N ARG A 171 -3.31 15.15 6.02
CA ARG A 171 -2.64 16.21 6.78
C ARG A 171 -1.18 15.82 6.99
N LYS A 172 -0.24 16.59 6.39
CA LYS A 172 1.19 16.28 6.39
C LYS A 172 1.76 16.02 7.79
N SER A 173 1.31 16.77 8.80
CA SER A 173 1.79 16.61 10.18
C SER A 173 1.55 15.19 10.74
N ILE A 174 0.51 14.49 10.28
CA ILE A 174 0.25 13.10 10.66
C ILE A 174 1.32 12.19 10.06
N ILE A 175 1.66 12.35 8.78
CA ILE A 175 2.70 11.55 8.13
C ILE A 175 4.05 11.78 8.82
N ILE A 176 4.43 13.04 9.04
CA ILE A 176 5.72 13.40 9.67
C ILE A 176 5.88 12.73 11.03
N ARG A 177 4.84 12.76 11.88
CA ARG A 177 4.87 12.10 13.20
C ARG A 177 5.06 10.58 13.11
N ASN A 178 4.65 9.98 11.99
CA ASN A 178 4.65 8.54 11.77
C ASN A 178 5.84 8.02 10.95
N LEU A 179 6.67 8.89 10.37
CA LEU A 179 7.87 8.47 9.64
C LEU A 179 8.80 7.56 10.46
N LYS A 180 8.82 7.71 11.77
CA LYS A 180 9.58 6.84 12.70
C LYS A 180 9.15 5.36 12.68
N TYR A 181 7.99 5.05 12.12
CA TYR A 181 7.48 3.68 11.92
C TYR A 181 7.71 3.18 10.49
N SER A 182 8.24 4.01 9.60
CA SER A 182 8.53 3.61 8.22
C SER A 182 9.78 2.71 8.16
N TYR A 183 9.67 1.58 7.46
CA TYR A 183 10.80 0.70 7.17
C TYR A 183 11.30 0.99 5.76
N GLU A 184 12.42 1.70 5.64
CA GLU A 184 12.92 2.23 4.37
C GLU A 184 13.24 1.16 3.32
N LYS A 185 13.58 -0.07 3.76
CA LYS A 185 13.92 -1.19 2.87
C LYS A 185 12.70 -2.05 2.48
N ALA A 186 11.50 -1.60 2.78
CA ALA A 186 10.28 -2.32 2.42
C ALA A 186 10.09 -2.33 0.89
N THR A 187 9.82 -3.53 0.36
CA THR A 187 9.40 -3.76 -1.04
C THR A 187 7.98 -4.30 -1.12
N TYR A 188 7.41 -4.66 0.01
CA TYR A 188 6.07 -5.18 0.17
C TYR A 188 5.41 -4.55 1.40
N GLU A 189 4.16 -4.11 1.26
CA GLU A 189 3.38 -3.43 2.30
C GLU A 189 4.03 -2.15 2.87
N GLU A 190 4.88 -1.48 2.09
CA GLU A 190 5.48 -0.20 2.44
C GLU A 190 4.43 0.89 2.71
N ASP A 191 3.34 0.88 1.94
CA ASP A 191 2.20 1.76 2.15
C ASP A 191 1.46 1.45 3.46
N PHE A 192 1.20 0.16 3.73
CA PHE A 192 0.58 -0.25 4.99
C PHE A 192 1.41 0.19 6.19
N ASN A 193 2.72 0.08 6.08
CA ASN A 193 3.65 0.43 7.15
C ASN A 193 3.55 1.90 7.58
N ILE A 194 3.28 2.83 6.65
CA ILE A 194 3.12 4.25 6.96
C ILE A 194 1.66 4.67 7.16
N ILE A 195 0.73 4.11 6.40
CA ILE A 195 -0.67 4.52 6.44
C ILE A 195 -1.39 4.01 7.70
N ALA A 196 -1.13 2.78 8.15
CA ALA A 196 -1.78 2.26 9.35
C ALA A 196 -1.52 3.13 10.60
N PRO A 197 -0.29 3.54 10.94
CA PRO A 197 -0.05 4.48 12.03
C PRO A 197 -0.68 5.87 11.80
N CYS A 198 -0.79 6.34 10.55
CA CYS A 198 -1.47 7.59 10.22
C CYS A 198 -2.98 7.50 10.48
N LEU A 199 -3.61 6.39 10.10
CA LEU A 199 -5.03 6.14 10.38
C LEU A 199 -5.31 6.08 11.88
N MET A 200 -4.41 5.51 12.68
CA MET A 200 -4.52 5.48 14.15
C MET A 200 -4.47 6.89 14.78
N ASP A 201 -3.74 7.84 14.17
CA ASP A 201 -3.60 9.21 14.68
C ASP A 201 -4.72 10.14 14.19
N ALA A 202 -5.45 9.77 13.16
CA ALA A 202 -6.50 10.60 12.59
C ALA A 202 -7.69 10.71 13.55
N LYS A 203 -8.16 11.94 13.76
CA LYS A 203 -9.35 12.23 14.60
C LYS A 203 -10.64 12.30 13.78
N ALA A 204 -10.49 12.43 12.46
CA ALA A 204 -11.58 12.45 11.51
C ALA A 204 -11.12 11.87 10.16
N ILE A 205 -11.88 10.94 9.63
CA ILE A 205 -11.64 10.28 8.34
C ILE A 205 -12.91 10.39 7.50
N SER A 206 -12.78 10.79 6.24
CA SER A 206 -13.89 10.79 5.29
C SER A 206 -13.61 9.85 4.12
N LEU A 207 -14.59 9.02 3.77
CA LEU A 207 -14.54 8.06 2.67
C LEU A 207 -15.52 8.51 1.58
N LEU A 208 -15.01 8.78 0.37
CA LEU A 208 -15.77 9.29 -0.76
C LEU A 208 -15.95 8.24 -1.86
N LYS A 209 -17.19 8.10 -2.35
CA LYS A 209 -17.53 7.31 -3.56
C LYS A 209 -18.13 8.20 -4.65
N VAL A 210 -17.46 9.30 -4.96
CA VAL A 210 -17.95 10.31 -5.91
C VAL A 210 -17.30 10.10 -7.28
N GLU A 211 -18.08 10.29 -8.34
CA GLU A 211 -17.61 10.25 -9.72
C GLU A 211 -16.67 11.43 -10.01
N GLY A 212 -15.64 11.18 -10.82
CA GLY A 212 -14.62 12.18 -11.16
C GLY A 212 -13.51 12.36 -10.11
N ALA A 213 -13.58 11.62 -8.99
CA ALA A 213 -12.60 11.68 -7.91
C ALA A 213 -11.63 10.49 -7.87
N ALA A 214 -11.73 9.51 -8.78
CA ALA A 214 -10.98 8.28 -8.66
C ALA A 214 -9.46 8.48 -8.90
N TYR A 215 -8.68 7.73 -8.14
CA TYR A 215 -7.29 7.43 -8.47
C TYR A 215 -7.26 6.26 -9.46
N CYS A 216 -6.58 6.40 -10.57
CA CYS A 216 -6.51 5.41 -11.65
C CYS A 216 -5.22 4.60 -11.54
N TYR A 217 -5.32 3.40 -10.96
CA TYR A 217 -4.24 2.45 -10.81
C TYR A 217 -4.05 1.64 -12.09
N ARG A 218 -2.89 1.74 -12.71
CA ARG A 218 -2.53 0.98 -13.91
C ARG A 218 -2.02 -0.41 -13.55
N LYS A 219 -2.68 -1.44 -14.06
CA LYS A 219 -2.13 -2.79 -13.98
C LYS A 219 -1.09 -2.99 -15.08
N VAL A 220 0.18 -3.02 -14.69
CA VAL A 220 1.31 -3.24 -15.58
C VAL A 220 1.78 -4.68 -15.43
N GLU A 221 2.02 -5.39 -16.53
CA GLU A 221 2.51 -6.79 -16.50
C GLU A 221 3.86 -6.92 -15.80
N SER A 222 4.70 -5.88 -15.87
CA SER A 222 6.01 -5.78 -15.18
C SER A 222 5.91 -5.26 -13.75
N SER A 223 4.70 -5.08 -13.19
CA SER A 223 4.53 -4.62 -11.81
C SER A 223 5.21 -5.55 -10.81
N MET A 224 5.81 -4.99 -9.76
CA MET A 224 6.43 -5.72 -8.65
C MET A 224 5.50 -6.81 -8.06
N LEU A 225 4.18 -6.67 -8.20
CA LEU A 225 3.19 -7.62 -7.71
C LEU A 225 3.13 -8.93 -8.51
N HIS A 226 3.63 -8.99 -9.75
CA HIS A 226 3.52 -10.18 -10.61
C HIS A 226 4.77 -11.06 -10.59
N GLY A 227 5.93 -10.52 -10.25
CA GLY A 227 7.20 -11.24 -10.15
C GLY A 227 7.37 -11.99 -8.83
N TYR A 228 8.53 -12.68 -8.69
CA TYR A 228 9.05 -13.14 -7.40
C TYR A 228 9.73 -11.97 -6.70
N ASP A 229 9.25 -11.61 -5.51
CA ASP A 229 9.90 -10.61 -4.66
C ASP A 229 10.79 -11.32 -3.62
N CYS A 230 12.09 -11.28 -3.80
CA CYS A 230 13.07 -11.87 -2.89
C CYS A 230 13.16 -11.14 -1.53
N ASN A 231 12.70 -9.89 -1.44
CA ASN A 231 12.71 -9.08 -0.22
C ASN A 231 11.40 -9.12 0.56
N MET A 232 10.34 -9.72 0.01
CA MET A 232 9.01 -9.78 0.64
C MET A 232 9.06 -10.33 2.07
N SER A 233 9.80 -11.43 2.29
CA SER A 233 9.98 -11.99 3.63
C SER A 233 10.62 -10.99 4.60
N ASN A 234 11.62 -10.25 4.14
CA ASN A 234 12.29 -9.26 4.97
C ASN A 234 11.37 -8.08 5.32
N SER A 235 10.58 -7.60 4.35
CA SER A 235 9.57 -6.55 4.56
C SER A 235 8.56 -6.97 5.63
N ILE A 236 7.92 -8.12 5.48
CA ILE A 236 6.92 -8.64 6.43
C ILE A 236 7.54 -8.79 7.82
N TYR A 237 8.73 -9.36 7.94
CA TYR A 237 9.39 -9.61 9.22
C TYR A 237 9.67 -8.35 10.04
N HIS A 238 9.92 -7.21 9.38
CA HIS A 238 10.20 -5.94 10.05
C HIS A 238 8.93 -5.10 10.26
N ILE A 239 8.01 -5.09 9.29
CA ILE A 239 6.82 -4.20 9.33
C ILE A 239 5.89 -4.54 10.48
N TYR A 240 5.53 -5.81 10.69
CA TYR A 240 4.52 -6.18 11.67
C TYR A 240 4.91 -5.92 13.14
N PRO A 241 6.16 -6.21 13.59
CA PRO A 241 6.62 -5.77 14.91
C PRO A 241 6.60 -4.24 15.07
N ILE A 242 6.96 -3.48 14.02
CA ILE A 242 6.89 -2.01 14.02
C ILE A 242 5.45 -1.53 14.22
N LEU A 243 4.48 -2.10 13.49
CA LEU A 243 3.07 -1.74 13.59
C LEU A 243 2.48 -2.07 14.97
N LEU A 244 2.83 -3.20 15.55
CA LEU A 244 2.40 -3.55 16.90
C LEU A 244 3.03 -2.64 17.96
N LYS A 245 4.29 -2.22 17.76
CA LYS A 245 4.92 -1.19 18.59
C LYS A 245 4.18 0.15 18.44
N ALA A 246 3.74 0.50 17.23
CA ALA A 246 2.92 1.69 17.00
C ALA A 246 1.59 1.63 17.77
N CYS A 247 0.87 0.51 17.70
CA CYS A 247 -0.36 0.31 18.48
C CYS A 247 -0.13 0.53 19.98
N LYS A 248 0.92 -0.07 20.54
CA LYS A 248 1.26 0.07 21.95
C LYS A 248 1.62 1.50 22.32
N SER A 249 2.46 2.18 21.52
CA SER A 249 2.92 3.54 21.82
C SER A 249 1.84 4.61 21.67
N LYS A 250 0.75 4.30 20.97
CA LYS A 250 -0.41 5.19 20.72
C LYS A 250 -1.61 4.85 21.61
N ASP A 251 -1.49 3.86 22.49
CA ASP A 251 -2.60 3.32 23.29
C ASP A 251 -3.79 2.85 22.43
N MET A 252 -3.49 2.25 21.30
CA MET A 252 -4.45 1.76 20.30
C MET A 252 -4.56 0.23 20.32
N GLY A 253 -4.76 -0.35 21.51
CA GLY A 253 -4.84 -1.81 21.73
C GLY A 253 -5.87 -2.52 20.86
N GLY A 254 -6.99 -1.85 20.52
CA GLY A 254 -8.03 -2.40 19.64
C GLY A 254 -7.56 -2.74 18.23
N PHE A 255 -6.46 -2.16 17.76
CA PHE A 255 -5.89 -2.47 16.43
C PHE A 255 -4.94 -3.65 16.42
N VAL A 256 -4.45 -4.12 17.56
CA VAL A 256 -3.52 -5.25 17.65
C VAL A 256 -4.07 -6.48 16.91
N ARG A 257 -5.32 -6.84 17.19
CA ARG A 257 -5.98 -7.99 16.52
C ARG A 257 -6.09 -7.81 15.01
N GLN A 258 -6.39 -6.59 14.54
CA GLN A 258 -6.50 -6.28 13.12
C GLN A 258 -5.15 -6.39 12.42
N ILE A 259 -4.07 -5.88 13.04
CA ILE A 259 -2.70 -6.04 12.55
C ILE A 259 -2.30 -7.52 12.49
N GLN A 260 -2.70 -8.32 13.47
CA GLN A 260 -2.44 -9.77 13.47
C GLN A 260 -3.16 -10.49 12.32
N PHE A 261 -4.39 -10.10 11.97
CA PHE A 261 -5.08 -10.64 10.78
C PHE A 261 -4.34 -10.31 9.48
N GLU A 262 -3.86 -9.06 9.32
CA GLU A 262 -3.05 -8.67 8.16
C GLU A 262 -1.71 -9.44 8.15
N TYR A 263 -1.07 -9.65 9.31
CA TYR A 263 0.16 -10.43 9.40
C TYR A 263 -0.01 -11.85 8.86
N VAL A 264 -1.08 -12.54 9.24
CA VAL A 264 -1.37 -13.87 8.71
C VAL A 264 -1.67 -13.81 7.21
N SER A 265 -2.40 -12.80 6.74
CA SER A 265 -2.66 -12.60 5.32
C SER A 265 -1.38 -12.37 4.52
N ALA A 266 -0.46 -11.57 5.05
CA ALA A 266 0.85 -11.31 4.44
C ALA A 266 1.70 -12.59 4.34
N VAL A 267 1.74 -13.42 5.40
CA VAL A 267 2.48 -14.69 5.36
C VAL A 267 1.82 -15.70 4.40
N VAL A 268 0.49 -15.69 4.26
CA VAL A 268 -0.20 -16.46 3.21
C VAL A 268 0.22 -15.98 1.81
N ARG A 269 0.34 -14.67 1.58
CA ARG A 269 0.88 -14.11 0.34
C ARG A 269 2.35 -14.48 0.13
N LEU A 270 3.16 -14.41 1.18
CA LEU A 270 4.56 -14.84 1.15
C LEU A 270 4.68 -16.31 0.73
N PHE A 271 3.83 -17.20 1.27
CA PHE A 271 3.80 -18.59 0.85
C PHE A 271 3.61 -18.72 -0.67
N LEU A 272 2.69 -17.96 -1.25
CA LEU A 272 2.47 -17.94 -2.71
C LEU A 272 3.66 -17.34 -3.47
N ASN A 273 4.28 -16.29 -2.95
CA ASN A 273 5.49 -15.70 -3.53
C ASN A 273 6.62 -16.73 -3.59
N GLU A 274 6.87 -17.45 -2.50
CA GLU A 274 7.93 -18.45 -2.43
C GLU A 274 7.69 -19.65 -3.34
N THR A 275 6.46 -19.95 -3.75
CA THR A 275 6.22 -20.97 -4.78
C THR A 275 6.75 -20.60 -6.16
N LYS A 276 7.07 -19.31 -6.40
CA LYS A 276 7.70 -18.82 -7.64
C LYS A 276 9.23 -18.83 -7.56
N ASN A 277 9.80 -19.08 -6.39
CA ASN A 277 11.24 -19.05 -6.15
C ASN A 277 11.96 -20.15 -6.93
N SER A 278 12.97 -19.79 -7.70
CA SER A 278 13.80 -20.73 -8.49
C SER A 278 14.60 -21.72 -7.62
N GLU A 279 14.93 -21.33 -6.38
CA GLU A 279 15.66 -22.19 -5.42
C GLU A 279 14.78 -23.32 -4.85
N GLY A 280 13.46 -23.24 -5.05
CA GLY A 280 12.50 -24.31 -4.77
C GLY A 280 12.17 -24.54 -3.30
N TYR A 281 11.66 -25.76 -3.03
CA TYR A 281 11.10 -26.15 -1.74
C TYR A 281 12.01 -25.93 -0.52
N ILE A 282 13.32 -26.15 -0.67
CA ILE A 282 14.26 -26.04 0.47
C ILE A 282 14.31 -24.61 1.00
N ASN A 283 14.46 -23.62 0.09
CA ASN A 283 14.50 -22.23 0.48
C ASN A 283 13.15 -21.75 1.01
N MET A 284 12.05 -22.08 0.31
CA MET A 284 10.69 -21.83 0.79
C MET A 284 10.49 -22.39 2.20
N SER A 285 10.89 -23.64 2.44
CA SER A 285 10.79 -24.29 3.76
C SER A 285 11.53 -23.51 4.85
N ARG A 286 12.73 -23.05 4.56
CA ARG A 286 13.54 -22.25 5.49
C ARG A 286 12.87 -20.92 5.82
N ILE A 287 12.36 -20.22 4.80
CA ILE A 287 11.67 -18.94 4.96
C ILE A 287 10.40 -19.10 5.80
N ILE A 288 9.54 -20.05 5.45
CA ILE A 288 8.28 -20.29 6.17
C ILE A 288 8.53 -20.74 7.61
N LYS A 289 9.52 -21.59 7.87
CA LYS A 289 9.88 -22.00 9.24
C LYS A 289 10.26 -20.81 10.12
N LYS A 290 10.93 -19.78 9.59
CA LYS A 290 11.24 -18.55 10.33
C LYS A 290 10.00 -17.95 10.97
N TYR A 291 8.88 -17.89 10.24
CA TYR A 291 7.61 -17.37 10.76
C TYR A 291 6.92 -18.33 11.71
N LEU A 292 6.94 -19.64 11.41
CA LEU A 292 6.32 -20.65 12.26
C LEU A 292 7.02 -20.82 13.60
N THR A 293 8.26 -20.40 13.73
CA THR A 293 9.00 -20.36 15.01
C THR A 293 8.91 -19.00 15.71
N ASP A 294 8.41 -17.97 15.01
CA ASP A 294 8.19 -16.65 15.56
C ASP A 294 6.95 -16.62 16.46
N ARG A 295 7.11 -16.25 17.73
CA ARG A 295 6.04 -16.24 18.72
C ARG A 295 4.89 -15.30 18.32
N LEU A 296 5.19 -14.16 17.72
CA LEU A 296 4.21 -13.19 17.31
C LEU A 296 3.31 -13.76 16.19
N PHE A 297 3.93 -14.43 15.20
CA PHE A 297 3.19 -15.07 14.14
C PHE A 297 2.33 -16.23 14.64
N GLN A 298 2.85 -17.07 15.55
CA GLN A 298 2.09 -18.16 16.16
C GLN A 298 0.83 -17.62 16.84
N GLN A 299 0.96 -16.61 17.70
CA GLN A 299 -0.18 -15.96 18.35
C GLN A 299 -1.18 -15.37 17.34
N SER A 300 -0.68 -14.81 16.23
CA SER A 300 -1.53 -14.26 15.17
C SER A 300 -2.28 -15.38 14.43
N LEU A 301 -1.63 -16.51 14.19
CA LEU A 301 -2.23 -17.65 13.50
C LEU A 301 -3.34 -18.34 14.32
N GLU A 302 -3.23 -18.34 15.65
CA GLU A 302 -4.23 -18.90 16.57
C GLU A 302 -5.56 -18.14 16.53
N ILE A 303 -5.54 -16.82 16.41
CA ILE A 303 -6.76 -15.99 16.43
C ILE A 303 -7.52 -15.99 15.09
N VAL A 304 -6.93 -16.53 14.03
CA VAL A 304 -7.52 -16.51 12.69
C VAL A 304 -8.51 -17.64 12.51
N ASP A 305 -9.77 -17.28 12.18
CA ASP A 305 -10.77 -18.24 11.71
C ASP A 305 -10.60 -18.48 10.20
N ALA A 306 -10.16 -19.70 9.83
CA ALA A 306 -9.94 -20.05 8.44
C ALA A 306 -11.21 -19.90 7.57
N ARG A 307 -12.41 -19.96 8.14
CA ARG A 307 -13.69 -19.79 7.41
C ARG A 307 -13.83 -18.39 6.82
N MET A 308 -13.15 -17.39 7.40
CA MET A 308 -13.14 -16.01 6.92
C MET A 308 -12.19 -15.78 5.74
N TYR A 309 -11.50 -16.82 5.28
CA TYR A 309 -10.59 -16.78 4.14
C TYR A 309 -11.19 -17.48 2.91
N PRO A 310 -10.93 -17.02 1.67
CA PRO A 310 -11.26 -17.73 0.45
C PRO A 310 -10.70 -19.17 0.44
N VAL A 311 -11.40 -20.11 -0.18
CA VAL A 311 -11.08 -21.57 -0.13
C VAL A 311 -9.61 -21.86 -0.45
N LYS A 312 -9.06 -21.22 -1.50
CA LYS A 312 -7.63 -21.38 -1.87
C LYS A 312 -6.65 -21.00 -0.75
N PHE A 313 -6.99 -20.02 0.07
CA PHE A 313 -6.16 -19.56 1.19
C PHE A 313 -6.40 -20.38 2.46
N ARG A 314 -7.58 -21.01 2.63
CA ARG A 314 -7.82 -21.99 3.72
C ARG A 314 -6.87 -23.18 3.63
N ILE A 315 -6.59 -23.64 2.41
CA ILE A 315 -5.63 -24.71 2.16
C ILE A 315 -4.23 -24.28 2.64
N ILE A 316 -3.79 -23.07 2.31
CA ILE A 316 -2.50 -22.57 2.75
C ILE A 316 -2.47 -22.43 4.28
N LEU A 317 -3.52 -21.88 4.90
CA LEU A 317 -3.63 -21.77 6.37
C LEU A 317 -3.57 -23.16 7.03
N TYR A 318 -4.22 -24.16 6.45
CA TYR A 318 -4.11 -25.55 6.93
C TYR A 318 -2.64 -26.02 6.91
N PHE A 319 -1.91 -25.80 5.81
CA PHE A 319 -0.51 -26.16 5.71
C PHE A 319 0.37 -25.38 6.70
N LEU A 320 0.11 -24.11 6.93
CA LEU A 320 0.83 -23.33 7.93
C LEU A 320 0.59 -23.88 9.34
N LYS A 321 -0.65 -24.23 9.69
CA LYS A 321 -1.00 -24.83 11.00
C LYS A 321 -0.44 -26.26 11.21
N HIS A 322 -0.25 -27.01 10.11
CA HIS A 322 0.19 -28.40 10.14
C HIS A 322 1.49 -28.61 9.35
N TYR A 323 2.37 -27.61 9.34
CA TYR A 323 3.55 -27.57 8.47
C TYR A 323 4.50 -28.76 8.70
N ASP A 324 4.66 -29.22 9.94
CA ASP A 324 5.54 -30.33 10.28
C ASP A 324 4.97 -31.70 9.96
N SER A 325 3.70 -31.80 9.58
CA SER A 325 3.11 -33.07 9.18
C SER A 325 3.74 -33.60 7.88
N PHE A 326 3.88 -34.92 7.79
CA PHE A 326 4.43 -35.61 6.61
C PHE A 326 3.65 -35.28 5.32
N MET A 327 2.31 -35.27 5.41
CA MET A 327 1.44 -34.96 4.29
C MET A 327 1.62 -33.52 3.80
N SER A 328 1.67 -32.54 4.70
CA SER A 328 1.91 -31.14 4.33
C SER A 328 3.21 -30.97 3.58
N LYS A 329 4.29 -31.60 4.03
CA LYS A 329 5.61 -31.56 3.36
C LYS A 329 5.57 -32.13 1.94
N ILE A 330 4.83 -33.23 1.71
CA ILE A 330 4.67 -33.84 0.37
C ILE A 330 3.89 -32.88 -0.54
N ILE A 331 2.73 -32.40 -0.09
CA ILE A 331 1.86 -31.57 -0.92
C ILE A 331 2.53 -30.25 -1.30
N ILE A 332 3.24 -29.60 -0.36
CA ILE A 332 3.97 -28.37 -0.63
C ILE A 332 5.08 -28.63 -1.68
N LYS A 333 5.82 -29.75 -1.59
CA LYS A 333 6.78 -30.12 -2.61
C LYS A 333 6.16 -30.28 -4.00
N LEU A 334 4.99 -30.93 -4.08
CA LEU A 334 4.26 -31.10 -5.34
C LEU A 334 3.81 -29.76 -5.92
N ILE A 335 3.29 -28.84 -5.10
CA ILE A 335 2.90 -27.49 -5.53
C ILE A 335 4.11 -26.75 -6.13
N CYS A 336 5.25 -26.79 -5.47
CA CYS A 336 6.48 -26.16 -5.98
C CYS A 336 6.93 -26.79 -7.32
N LEU A 337 6.84 -28.09 -7.49
CA LEU A 337 7.20 -28.78 -8.72
C LEU A 337 6.28 -28.43 -9.90
N ILE A 338 4.96 -28.43 -9.68
CA ILE A 338 3.96 -28.10 -10.72
C ILE A 338 4.14 -26.67 -11.20
N ARG A 339 4.35 -25.70 -10.28
CA ARG A 339 4.55 -24.30 -10.67
C ARG A 339 5.87 -24.05 -11.40
N ARG A 340 6.93 -24.78 -11.07
CA ARG A 340 8.19 -24.74 -11.83
C ARG A 340 8.02 -25.20 -13.28
N GLN A 341 7.24 -26.25 -13.52
CA GLN A 341 6.96 -26.73 -14.87
C GLN A 341 6.10 -25.74 -15.68
N GLY A 342 5.13 -25.06 -15.04
CA GLY A 342 4.31 -24.03 -15.67
C GLY A 342 5.06 -22.75 -16.05
N ILE A 343 6.14 -22.39 -15.34
CA ILE A 343 6.98 -21.23 -15.67
C ILE A 343 7.91 -21.50 -16.87
N ASN A 344 8.26 -22.77 -17.12
CA ASN A 344 9.12 -23.16 -18.24
C ASN A 344 8.35 -23.30 -19.57
N HIS A 345 7.02 -23.11 -19.58
CA HIS A 345 6.16 -23.22 -20.76
C HIS A 345 5.37 -21.93 -21.05
N ALA A 346 5.66 -20.82 -20.37
CA ALA A 346 5.13 -19.48 -20.60
C ALA A 346 6.29 -18.52 -20.96
#